data_02225361f5d698894f372fcbe2b8d36c
#
_entry.id   02225361f5d698894f372fcbe2b8d36c
#
_cell.length_a   1.000
_cell.length_b   1.000
_cell.length_c   1.000
_cell.angle_alpha   90.00
_cell.angle_beta   90.00
_cell.angle_gamma   90.00
#
_symmetry.space_group_name_H-M   'P 1'
#
loop_
_entity.id
_entity.type
_entity.pdbx_description
1 polymer ?
#
loop_
_entity_poly.entity_id
_entity_poly.type
_entity_poly.pdbx_seq_one_letter_code
_entity_poly.pdbx_strand_id
1 'polypeptide(L)'
;MKKLLKIVIIGIFTVSISTGCVRFSKEDTETNVTKESSNKVFKEWIGEKGIDSIKINTMKNNVKIYYHDNETILIKGNFKGKYKYNTNNNLLDITSSAEESDDNSLTIYLPKKEYKSINIENKDATSKIFDVNVKNLVVNSNDEIVVDGAEVGNLKLSTDNKKVQITKDNIKNAVIETKNNAKIIVDQTKVDSMNLVTDIGDIFAKIIGNKEDYQINYSKNTTAAKEKQITAISNKGKIEISFI
;
A
#
# COMPACT_ATOMS: atom_id res chain seq x y z
N MET A 1 -9.15 83.21 -7.64
CA MET A 1 -9.79 82.11 -6.92
C MET A 1 -9.52 80.81 -7.67
N LYS A 2 -8.56 80.01 -7.23
CA LYS A 2 -8.16 78.74 -7.87
C LYS A 2 -8.92 77.61 -7.17
N LYS A 3 -9.77 76.89 -7.87
CA LYS A 3 -10.44 75.68 -7.36
C LYS A 3 -9.50 74.48 -7.49
N LEU A 4 -9.10 73.90 -6.36
CA LEU A 4 -8.38 72.63 -6.29
C LEU A 4 -9.33 71.48 -6.58
N LEU A 5 -9.01 70.73 -7.63
CA LEU A 5 -9.68 69.49 -7.99
C LEU A 5 -9.00 68.35 -7.22
N LYS A 6 -9.74 67.77 -6.27
CA LYS A 6 -9.29 66.52 -5.59
C LYS A 6 -9.60 65.32 -6.46
N ILE A 7 -8.55 64.67 -6.98
CA ILE A 7 -8.67 63.39 -7.68
C ILE A 7 -8.64 62.32 -6.63
N VAL A 8 -9.74 61.58 -6.45
CA VAL A 8 -9.82 60.35 -5.66
C VAL A 8 -9.45 59.19 -6.57
N ILE A 9 -8.27 58.62 -6.38
CA ILE A 9 -7.86 57.38 -7.07
C ILE A 9 -8.48 56.20 -6.31
N ILE A 10 -9.53 55.62 -6.86
CA ILE A 10 -10.08 54.35 -6.41
C ILE A 10 -9.21 53.27 -7.03
N GLY A 11 -8.36 52.67 -6.22
CA GLY A 11 -7.57 51.51 -6.62
C GLY A 11 -8.50 50.26 -6.73
N ILE A 12 -8.77 49.87 -7.95
CA ILE A 12 -9.46 48.60 -8.22
C ILE A 12 -8.41 47.51 -8.11
N PHE A 13 -8.48 46.74 -7.03
CA PHE A 13 -7.74 45.48 -6.91
C PHE A 13 -8.42 44.43 -7.79
N THR A 14 -7.90 44.22 -8.98
CA THR A 14 -8.26 43.08 -9.81
C THR A 14 -7.56 41.84 -9.27
N VAL A 15 -8.27 41.01 -8.55
CA VAL A 15 -7.84 39.64 -8.23
C VAL A 15 -7.89 38.83 -9.54
N SER A 16 -6.72 38.66 -10.14
CA SER A 16 -6.58 37.75 -11.30
C SER A 16 -6.70 36.32 -10.81
N ILE A 17 -7.90 35.75 -10.91
CA ILE A 17 -8.09 34.29 -10.81
C ILE A 17 -7.53 33.71 -12.12
N SER A 18 -6.30 33.27 -12.11
CA SER A 18 -5.74 32.50 -13.21
C SER A 18 -6.39 31.12 -13.22
N THR A 19 -7.50 30.99 -13.92
CA THR A 19 -8.02 29.71 -14.39
C THR A 19 -7.04 29.16 -15.42
N GLY A 20 -6.04 28.39 -14.96
CA GLY A 20 -5.15 27.66 -15.82
C GLY A 20 -5.93 26.57 -16.56
N CYS A 21 -6.41 26.86 -17.76
CA CYS A 21 -6.83 25.79 -18.69
C CYS A 21 -5.59 24.99 -19.05
N VAL A 22 -5.42 23.84 -18.43
CA VAL A 22 -4.45 22.83 -18.88
C VAL A 22 -4.95 22.27 -20.20
N ARG A 23 -4.36 22.66 -21.31
CA ARG A 23 -4.51 21.99 -22.60
C ARG A 23 -3.80 20.66 -22.50
N PHE A 24 -4.55 19.56 -22.54
CA PHE A 24 -4.00 18.22 -22.72
C PHE A 24 -3.49 18.07 -24.15
N SER A 25 -2.20 18.18 -24.36
CA SER A 25 -1.53 17.60 -25.52
C SER A 25 -1.25 16.13 -25.22
N LYS A 26 -1.53 15.28 -26.18
CA LYS A 26 -1.28 13.84 -26.18
C LYS A 26 0.23 13.62 -26.40
N GLU A 27 1.04 13.83 -25.38
CA GLU A 27 2.44 13.41 -25.33
C GLU A 27 2.64 12.79 -23.94
N ASP A 28 3.37 11.69 -23.89
CA ASP A 28 3.75 10.95 -22.67
C ASP A 28 4.48 11.89 -21.71
N THR A 29 3.73 12.64 -20.92
CA THR A 29 4.29 13.61 -19.99
C THR A 29 4.50 12.94 -18.64
N GLU A 30 5.75 12.67 -18.31
CA GLU A 30 6.17 12.42 -16.94
C GLU A 30 5.77 13.58 -16.05
N THR A 31 4.88 13.37 -15.11
CA THR A 31 4.53 14.38 -14.12
C THR A 31 5.36 14.15 -12.86
N ASN A 32 6.37 14.97 -12.66
CA ASN A 32 7.20 14.99 -11.47
C ASN A 32 6.73 16.10 -10.52
N VAL A 33 6.18 15.72 -9.38
CA VAL A 33 5.80 16.66 -8.32
C VAL A 33 6.63 16.39 -7.08
N THR A 34 7.39 17.40 -6.66
CA THR A 34 8.13 17.38 -5.38
C THR A 34 7.56 18.44 -4.48
N LYS A 35 7.11 18.06 -3.29
CA LYS A 35 6.63 19.01 -2.27
C LYS A 35 7.37 18.77 -0.96
N GLU A 36 7.83 19.84 -0.34
CA GLU A 36 8.24 19.83 1.06
C GLU A 36 7.01 20.18 1.88
N SER A 37 6.54 19.26 2.68
CA SER A 37 5.43 19.51 3.59
C SER A 37 5.96 20.19 4.85
N SER A 38 5.83 21.50 4.92
CA SER A 38 5.94 22.24 6.18
C SER A 38 4.66 22.11 7.03
N ASN A 39 3.55 21.66 6.42
CA ASN A 39 2.25 21.45 7.06
C ASN A 39 2.00 19.95 7.29
N LYS A 40 1.49 19.61 8.45
CA LYS A 40 1.23 18.21 8.87
C LYS A 40 0.23 17.46 7.99
N VAL A 41 -0.68 18.15 7.28
CA VAL A 41 -1.76 17.52 6.52
C VAL A 41 -1.76 18.03 5.08
N PHE A 42 -1.75 17.11 4.11
CA PHE A 42 -1.95 17.43 2.69
C PHE A 42 -2.91 16.44 2.03
N LYS A 43 -3.46 16.87 0.87
CA LYS A 43 -4.39 16.09 0.06
C LYS A 43 -4.10 16.35 -1.42
N GLU A 44 -3.87 15.28 -2.19
CA GLU A 44 -3.57 15.34 -3.62
C GLU A 44 -4.52 14.41 -4.37
N TRP A 45 -5.11 14.93 -5.45
CA TRP A 45 -5.89 14.16 -6.40
C TRP A 45 -5.06 13.93 -7.67
N ILE A 46 -4.91 12.68 -8.07
CA ILE A 46 -4.21 12.31 -9.29
C ILE A 46 -5.24 11.89 -10.31
N GLY A 47 -5.47 12.75 -11.30
CA GLY A 47 -6.50 12.58 -12.32
C GLY A 47 -6.09 11.70 -13.51
N GLU A 48 -5.01 10.94 -13.42
CA GLU A 48 -4.48 10.19 -14.56
C GLU A 48 -5.25 8.89 -14.79
N LYS A 49 -5.85 8.81 -15.99
CA LYS A 49 -6.44 7.57 -16.49
C LYS A 49 -5.32 6.61 -16.90
N GLY A 50 -5.40 5.36 -16.44
CA GLY A 50 -4.52 4.30 -16.90
C GLY A 50 -3.49 3.80 -15.90
N ILE A 51 -3.33 4.43 -14.73
CA ILE A 51 -2.44 3.90 -13.69
C ILE A 51 -2.95 2.52 -13.26
N ASP A 52 -2.16 1.48 -13.51
CA ASP A 52 -2.43 0.10 -13.13
C ASP A 52 -1.39 -0.47 -12.15
N SER A 53 -0.33 0.29 -11.92
CA SER A 53 0.80 -0.11 -11.09
C SER A 53 1.13 0.98 -10.07
N ILE A 54 1.35 0.60 -8.81
CA ILE A 54 1.64 1.50 -7.70
C ILE A 54 2.95 1.06 -7.06
N LYS A 55 3.86 2.01 -6.86
CA LYS A 55 5.09 1.81 -6.10
C LYS A 55 5.18 2.85 -4.99
N ILE A 56 5.46 2.40 -3.78
CA ILE A 56 5.54 3.25 -2.60
C ILE A 56 6.86 2.96 -1.90
N ASN A 57 7.71 3.97 -1.78
CA ASN A 57 8.92 3.93 -0.98
C ASN A 57 8.77 4.95 0.15
N THR A 58 8.74 4.47 1.38
CA THR A 58 8.52 5.35 2.52
C THR A 58 9.38 5.00 3.71
N MET A 59 9.63 6.00 4.54
CA MET A 59 10.33 5.86 5.81
C MET A 59 9.57 6.62 6.89
N LYS A 60 9.28 5.93 8.00
CA LYS A 60 8.58 6.47 9.19
C LYS A 60 7.15 6.97 8.93
N ASN A 61 6.48 6.48 7.87
CA ASN A 61 5.07 6.75 7.61
C ASN A 61 4.25 5.48 7.67
N ASN A 62 3.22 5.44 8.50
CA ASN A 62 2.22 4.39 8.44
C ASN A 62 1.47 4.45 7.11
N VAL A 63 1.67 3.47 6.24
CA VAL A 63 1.02 3.39 4.95
C VAL A 63 -0.34 2.72 5.09
N LYS A 64 -1.37 3.32 4.49
CA LYS A 64 -2.71 2.72 4.38
C LYS A 64 -3.19 2.80 2.94
N ILE A 65 -3.70 1.70 2.41
CA ILE A 65 -4.31 1.64 1.08
C ILE A 65 -5.76 1.19 1.23
N TYR A 66 -6.67 1.91 0.59
CA TYR A 66 -8.10 1.61 0.55
C TYR A 66 -8.64 1.74 -0.87
N TYR A 67 -9.70 1.02 -1.17
CA TYR A 67 -10.54 1.35 -2.32
C TYR A 67 -11.50 2.49 -2.00
N HIS A 68 -11.87 3.23 -3.06
CA HIS A 68 -12.98 4.18 -3.04
C HIS A 68 -13.73 4.20 -4.39
N ASP A 69 -14.89 4.83 -4.41
CA ASP A 69 -15.80 4.82 -5.57
C ASP A 69 -15.48 5.89 -6.64
N ASN A 70 -14.47 6.74 -6.42
CA ASN A 70 -14.05 7.74 -7.40
C ASN A 70 -13.10 7.14 -8.45
N GLU A 71 -13.08 7.71 -9.65
CA GLU A 71 -12.19 7.29 -10.75
C GLU A 71 -10.74 7.81 -10.64
N THR A 72 -10.45 8.65 -9.66
CA THR A 72 -9.15 9.30 -9.46
C THR A 72 -8.48 8.78 -8.20
N ILE A 73 -7.16 8.68 -8.20
CA ILE A 73 -6.40 8.33 -7.01
C ILE A 73 -6.34 9.53 -6.06
N LEU A 74 -6.61 9.31 -4.78
CA LEU A 74 -6.45 10.30 -3.74
C LEU A 74 -5.34 9.91 -2.78
N ILE A 75 -4.36 10.79 -2.61
CA ILE A 75 -3.30 10.65 -1.63
C ILE A 75 -3.49 11.66 -0.51
N LYS A 76 -3.48 11.18 0.73
CA LYS A 76 -3.51 12.01 1.94
C LYS A 76 -2.27 11.75 2.78
N GLY A 77 -1.58 12.77 3.20
CA GLY A 77 -0.49 12.69 4.15
C GLY A 77 -0.79 13.47 5.42
N ASN A 78 -0.38 12.90 6.55
CA ASN A 78 -0.35 13.59 7.84
C ASN A 78 1.05 13.37 8.44
N PHE A 79 2.03 14.16 7.99
CA PHE A 79 3.38 14.10 8.51
C PHE A 79 4.15 15.37 8.16
N LYS A 80 5.22 15.63 8.90
CA LYS A 80 6.23 16.63 8.55
C LYS A 80 7.40 15.90 7.88
N GLY A 81 7.80 16.35 6.71
CA GLY A 81 8.87 15.70 5.96
C GLY A 81 8.79 15.93 4.46
N LYS A 82 9.39 15.04 3.71
CA LYS A 82 9.44 15.11 2.24
C LYS A 82 8.44 14.17 1.61
N TYR A 83 7.78 14.65 0.56
CA TYR A 83 6.85 13.89 -0.25
C TYR A 83 7.07 14.20 -1.72
N LYS A 84 7.12 13.15 -2.52
CA LYS A 84 7.27 13.22 -3.96
C LYS A 84 6.43 12.14 -4.61
N TYR A 85 5.78 12.45 -5.72
CA TYR A 85 5.26 11.41 -6.60
C TYR A 85 5.61 11.70 -8.05
N ASN A 86 5.63 10.65 -8.84
CA ASN A 86 5.82 10.67 -10.28
C ASN A 86 4.83 9.69 -10.94
N THR A 87 4.30 10.07 -12.09
CA THR A 87 3.48 9.19 -12.92
C THR A 87 4.17 9.00 -14.27
N ASN A 88 4.38 7.76 -14.65
CA ASN A 88 5.01 7.38 -15.91
C ASN A 88 4.52 6.00 -16.36
N ASN A 89 4.09 5.86 -17.62
CA ASN A 89 3.72 4.57 -18.23
C ASN A 89 2.80 3.70 -17.35
N ASN A 90 1.69 4.23 -16.90
CA ASN A 90 0.72 3.57 -16.01
C ASN A 90 1.24 3.27 -14.58
N LEU A 91 2.43 3.73 -14.22
CA LEU A 91 3.01 3.62 -12.88
C LEU A 91 2.81 4.92 -12.09
N LEU A 92 2.30 4.81 -10.88
CA LEU A 92 2.40 5.84 -9.86
C LEU A 92 3.53 5.46 -8.89
N ASP A 93 4.62 6.22 -8.88
CA ASP A 93 5.74 6.07 -7.95
C ASP A 93 5.68 7.14 -6.88
N ILE A 94 5.55 6.73 -5.62
CA ILE A 94 5.43 7.62 -4.45
C ILE A 94 6.66 7.42 -3.56
N THR A 95 7.30 8.50 -3.20
CA THR A 95 8.39 8.50 -2.22
C THR A 95 8.07 9.49 -1.10
N SER A 96 8.20 9.05 0.14
CA SER A 96 8.04 9.92 1.30
C SER A 96 9.01 9.58 2.42
N SER A 97 9.39 10.59 3.19
CA SER A 97 10.14 10.41 4.43
C SER A 97 9.64 11.40 5.47
N ALA A 98 9.28 10.89 6.64
CA ALA A 98 8.79 11.70 7.74
C ALA A 98 9.86 11.90 8.81
N GLU A 99 9.74 12.99 9.56
CA GLU A 99 10.40 13.14 10.86
C GLU A 99 9.80 12.13 11.84
N GLU A 100 10.50 11.81 12.92
CA GLU A 100 10.03 10.82 13.88
C GLU A 100 8.76 11.30 14.61
N SER A 101 7.67 10.54 14.47
CA SER A 101 6.39 10.75 15.14
C SER A 101 5.50 9.53 14.93
N ASP A 102 4.83 9.08 15.97
CA ASP A 102 3.91 7.93 15.93
C ASP A 102 2.66 8.17 15.06
N ASP A 103 2.29 9.44 14.84
CA ASP A 103 1.09 9.84 14.09
C ASP A 103 1.31 10.00 12.59
N ASN A 104 2.54 9.77 12.10
CA ASN A 104 2.84 9.90 10.70
C ASN A 104 2.04 8.91 9.86
N SER A 105 1.33 9.40 8.84
CA SER A 105 0.55 8.54 7.95
C SER A 105 0.53 9.02 6.51
N LEU A 106 0.60 8.05 5.60
CA LEU A 106 0.38 8.20 4.17
C LEU A 106 -0.77 7.28 3.77
N THR A 107 -1.91 7.85 3.42
CA THR A 107 -3.11 7.11 3.03
C THR A 107 -3.38 7.30 1.55
N ILE A 108 -3.57 6.20 0.82
CA ILE A 108 -3.83 6.17 -0.61
C ILE A 108 -5.18 5.52 -0.83
N TYR A 109 -6.08 6.24 -1.50
CA TYR A 109 -7.37 5.73 -1.91
C TYR A 109 -7.31 5.46 -3.41
N LEU A 110 -7.54 4.22 -3.79
CA LEU A 110 -7.46 3.73 -5.15
C LEU A 110 -8.87 3.52 -5.74
N PRO A 111 -9.11 3.88 -7.01
CA PRO A 111 -10.30 3.45 -7.75
C PRO A 111 -10.49 1.93 -7.69
N LYS A 112 -11.73 1.46 -7.60
CA LYS A 112 -12.07 0.04 -7.62
C LYS A 112 -11.81 -0.55 -9.01
N LYS A 113 -10.73 -1.27 -9.16
CA LYS A 113 -10.37 -2.06 -10.35
C LYS A 113 -9.30 -3.09 -9.99
N GLU A 114 -9.00 -4.01 -10.89
CA GLU A 114 -7.82 -4.86 -10.76
C GLU A 114 -6.55 -4.08 -11.10
N TYR A 115 -5.59 -4.05 -10.18
CA TYR A 115 -4.26 -3.50 -10.40
C TYR A 115 -3.29 -4.59 -10.87
N LYS A 116 -2.35 -4.22 -11.73
CA LYS A 116 -1.29 -5.11 -12.17
C LYS A 116 -0.30 -5.38 -11.05
N SER A 117 0.08 -4.33 -10.32
CA SER A 117 1.00 -4.45 -9.19
C SER A 117 0.85 -3.34 -8.16
N ILE A 118 1.01 -3.72 -6.90
CA ILE A 118 1.22 -2.79 -5.78
C ILE A 118 2.49 -3.25 -5.07
N ASN A 119 3.49 -2.37 -5.00
CA ASN A 119 4.77 -2.62 -4.36
C ASN A 119 5.02 -1.58 -3.28
N ILE A 120 5.23 -2.01 -2.03
CA ILE A 120 5.45 -1.15 -0.87
C ILE A 120 6.76 -1.53 -0.21
N GLU A 121 7.69 -0.58 -0.17
CA GLU A 121 8.90 -0.61 0.63
C GLU A 121 8.73 0.40 1.77
N ASN A 122 8.52 -0.09 2.98
CA ASN A 122 8.25 0.75 4.14
C ASN A 122 9.27 0.49 5.25
N LYS A 123 10.08 1.47 5.57
CA LYS A 123 11.04 1.38 6.67
C LYS A 123 10.46 2.02 7.93
N ASP A 124 10.54 1.27 9.03
CA ASP A 124 10.23 1.72 10.39
C ASP A 124 8.79 2.20 10.60
N ALA A 125 7.82 1.61 9.87
CA ALA A 125 6.41 1.91 10.08
C ALA A 125 5.49 0.81 9.51
N THR A 126 4.23 0.82 9.93
CA THR A 126 3.19 -0.16 9.57
C THR A 126 2.69 0.00 8.14
N SER A 127 2.36 -1.10 7.49
CA SER A 127 1.69 -1.13 6.18
C SER A 127 0.35 -1.88 6.28
N LYS A 128 -0.76 -1.19 5.93
CA LYS A 128 -2.13 -1.75 5.99
C LYS A 128 -2.82 -1.60 4.64
N ILE A 129 -3.29 -2.70 4.09
CA ILE A 129 -3.93 -2.79 2.78
C ILE A 129 -5.31 -3.40 2.95
N PHE A 130 -6.34 -2.71 2.45
CA PHE A 130 -7.75 -3.09 2.64
C PHE A 130 -8.49 -3.16 1.29
N ASP A 131 -9.25 -4.25 1.12
CA ASP A 131 -10.21 -4.46 0.04
C ASP A 131 -9.66 -4.32 -1.40
N VAL A 132 -8.36 -4.47 -1.62
CA VAL A 132 -7.75 -4.30 -2.95
C VAL A 132 -7.89 -5.54 -3.82
N ASN A 133 -7.97 -5.32 -5.15
CA ASN A 133 -7.86 -6.38 -6.16
C ASN A 133 -6.58 -6.15 -6.97
N VAL A 134 -5.63 -7.09 -6.91
CA VAL A 134 -4.32 -6.91 -7.51
C VAL A 134 -3.68 -8.24 -7.95
N LYS A 135 -3.05 -8.25 -9.13
CA LYS A 135 -2.34 -9.44 -9.61
C LYS A 135 -1.08 -9.74 -8.79
N ASN A 136 -0.32 -8.71 -8.43
CA ASN A 136 0.91 -8.86 -7.67
C ASN A 136 0.98 -7.83 -6.54
N LEU A 137 0.94 -8.29 -5.29
CA LEU A 137 1.12 -7.47 -4.10
C LEU A 137 2.44 -7.84 -3.42
N VAL A 138 3.34 -6.89 -3.32
CA VAL A 138 4.63 -7.03 -2.62
C VAL A 138 4.71 -5.98 -1.52
N VAL A 139 4.94 -6.42 -0.29
CA VAL A 139 5.11 -5.51 0.86
C VAL A 139 6.32 -5.94 1.66
N ASN A 140 7.31 -5.07 1.73
CA ASN A 140 8.45 -5.19 2.61
C ASN A 140 8.37 -4.10 3.67
N SER A 141 8.34 -4.49 4.93
CA SER A 141 8.25 -3.57 6.06
C SER A 141 9.12 -4.06 7.21
N ASN A 142 9.68 -3.17 8.00
CA ASN A 142 10.34 -3.55 9.25
C ASN A 142 9.34 -3.64 10.42
N ASP A 143 8.11 -3.21 10.22
CA ASP A 143 7.04 -3.22 11.22
C ASP A 143 5.85 -4.10 10.78
N GLU A 144 4.70 -3.92 11.38
CA GLU A 144 3.49 -4.71 11.12
C GLU A 144 3.00 -4.56 9.68
N ILE A 145 2.60 -5.70 9.09
CA ILE A 145 1.90 -5.75 7.81
C ILE A 145 0.49 -6.33 8.04
N VAL A 146 -0.53 -5.64 7.55
CA VAL A 146 -1.92 -6.09 7.56
C VAL A 146 -2.46 -6.08 6.13
N VAL A 147 -3.05 -7.20 5.70
CA VAL A 147 -3.85 -7.33 4.48
C VAL A 147 -5.21 -7.84 4.89
N ASP A 148 -6.29 -7.18 4.49
CA ASP A 148 -7.64 -7.54 4.90
C ASP A 148 -8.62 -7.32 3.74
N GLY A 149 -9.40 -8.36 3.40
CA GLY A 149 -10.42 -8.33 2.37
C GLY A 149 -9.90 -8.27 0.92
N ALA A 150 -8.62 -8.55 0.67
CA ALA A 150 -8.01 -8.40 -0.64
C ALA A 150 -8.21 -9.62 -1.56
N GLU A 151 -8.30 -9.35 -2.87
CA GLU A 151 -8.18 -10.35 -3.92
C GLU A 151 -6.79 -10.25 -4.56
N VAL A 152 -5.96 -11.29 -4.40
CA VAL A 152 -4.54 -11.22 -4.78
C VAL A 152 -4.13 -12.44 -5.62
N GLY A 153 -3.57 -12.21 -6.81
CA GLY A 153 -2.96 -13.26 -7.60
C GLY A 153 -1.70 -13.82 -6.92
N ASN A 154 -0.70 -12.98 -6.74
CA ASN A 154 0.56 -13.34 -6.08
C ASN A 154 0.84 -12.35 -4.95
N LEU A 155 0.93 -12.87 -3.75
CA LEU A 155 1.24 -12.12 -2.54
C LEU A 155 2.65 -12.43 -2.07
N LYS A 156 3.45 -11.39 -1.81
CA LYS A 156 4.74 -11.53 -1.13
C LYS A 156 4.83 -10.52 -0.01
N LEU A 157 4.95 -11.00 1.23
CA LEU A 157 5.09 -10.16 2.42
C LEU A 157 6.38 -10.50 3.16
N SER A 158 7.09 -9.47 3.60
CA SER A 158 8.29 -9.63 4.42
C SER A 158 8.34 -8.59 5.52
N THR A 159 8.59 -9.03 6.76
CA THR A 159 8.87 -8.14 7.89
C THR A 159 9.93 -8.72 8.81
N ASP A 160 10.69 -7.85 9.46
CA ASP A 160 11.79 -8.30 10.33
C ASP A 160 11.37 -8.52 11.79
N ASN A 161 10.47 -7.71 12.34
CA ASN A 161 10.33 -7.65 13.80
C ASN A 161 8.90 -7.71 14.35
N LYS A 162 7.88 -7.57 13.50
CA LYS A 162 6.51 -7.47 13.96
C LYS A 162 5.63 -8.53 13.33
N LYS A 163 4.34 -8.37 13.44
CA LYS A 163 3.33 -9.30 12.98
C LYS A 163 3.02 -9.10 11.49
N VAL A 164 2.80 -10.19 10.76
CA VAL A 164 2.04 -10.23 9.52
C VAL A 164 0.66 -10.77 9.81
N GLN A 165 -0.37 -10.05 9.39
CA GLN A 165 -1.76 -10.47 9.51
C GLN A 165 -2.45 -10.41 8.15
N ILE A 166 -3.09 -11.53 7.77
CA ILE A 166 -3.89 -11.69 6.56
C ILE A 166 -5.28 -12.13 7.01
N THR A 167 -6.33 -11.43 6.59
CA THR A 167 -7.68 -11.67 7.09
C THR A 167 -8.70 -11.57 5.97
N LYS A 168 -9.54 -12.60 5.80
CA LYS A 168 -10.65 -12.62 4.84
C LYS A 168 -10.24 -12.40 3.37
N ASP A 169 -9.04 -12.78 3.02
CA ASP A 169 -8.48 -12.61 1.68
C ASP A 169 -8.80 -13.79 0.77
N ASN A 170 -8.75 -13.55 -0.55
CA ASN A 170 -8.74 -14.57 -1.58
C ASN A 170 -7.42 -14.47 -2.35
N ILE A 171 -6.52 -15.43 -2.14
CA ILE A 171 -5.15 -15.38 -2.64
C ILE A 171 -4.86 -16.63 -3.46
N LYS A 172 -4.31 -16.46 -4.65
CA LYS A 172 -3.87 -17.61 -5.44
C LYS A 172 -2.55 -18.18 -4.91
N ASN A 173 -1.52 -17.35 -4.81
CA ASN A 173 -0.22 -17.75 -4.30
C ASN A 173 0.27 -16.77 -3.24
N ALA A 174 0.74 -17.26 -2.10
CA ALA A 174 1.30 -16.45 -1.03
C ALA A 174 2.70 -16.93 -0.62
N VAL A 175 3.60 -15.98 -0.45
CA VAL A 175 4.91 -16.17 0.20
C VAL A 175 5.02 -15.15 1.31
N ILE A 176 5.13 -15.61 2.55
CA ILE A 176 5.22 -14.77 3.74
C ILE A 176 6.47 -15.19 4.50
N GLU A 177 7.40 -14.26 4.61
CA GLU A 177 8.67 -14.46 5.28
C GLU A 177 8.82 -13.43 6.40
N THR A 178 9.05 -13.91 7.61
CA THR A 178 9.32 -13.04 8.74
C THR A 178 10.63 -13.46 9.41
N LYS A 179 11.29 -12.49 10.04
CA LYS A 179 12.49 -12.74 10.83
C LYS A 179 12.22 -12.55 12.32
N ASN A 180 13.20 -12.89 13.12
CA ASN A 180 13.15 -12.74 14.58
C ASN A 180 11.87 -13.38 15.17
N ASN A 181 11.22 -12.71 16.11
CA ASN A 181 10.01 -13.20 16.79
C ASN A 181 8.70 -12.78 16.09
N ALA A 182 8.75 -12.43 14.81
CA ALA A 182 7.58 -11.93 14.10
C ALA A 182 6.56 -13.05 13.87
N LYS A 183 5.33 -12.80 14.31
CA LYS A 183 4.22 -13.74 14.22
C LYS A 183 3.53 -13.66 12.85
N ILE A 184 3.15 -14.81 12.28
CA ILE A 184 2.31 -14.88 11.08
C ILE A 184 0.91 -15.34 11.49
N ILE A 185 -0.09 -14.52 11.16
CA ILE A 185 -1.51 -14.82 11.41
C ILE A 185 -2.25 -14.76 10.07
N VAL A 186 -2.86 -15.87 9.69
CA VAL A 186 -3.78 -15.98 8.55
C VAL A 186 -5.13 -16.38 9.08
N ASP A 187 -6.16 -15.58 8.90
CA ASP A 187 -7.50 -15.85 9.41
C ASP A 187 -8.55 -15.78 8.30
N GLN A 188 -9.40 -16.78 8.21
CA GLN A 188 -10.53 -16.86 7.26
C GLN A 188 -10.13 -16.54 5.81
N THR A 189 -8.98 -17.03 5.37
CA THR A 189 -8.41 -16.75 4.06
C THR A 189 -8.53 -17.98 3.15
N LYS A 190 -8.97 -17.75 1.90
CA LYS A 190 -8.92 -18.74 0.84
C LYS A 190 -7.61 -18.64 0.10
N VAL A 191 -6.92 -19.77 -0.13
CA VAL A 191 -5.63 -19.79 -0.81
C VAL A 191 -5.45 -21.09 -1.60
N ASP A 192 -4.75 -21.02 -2.74
CA ASP A 192 -4.37 -22.22 -3.49
C ASP A 192 -2.98 -22.71 -3.05
N SER A 193 -2.00 -21.81 -2.97
CA SER A 193 -0.64 -22.14 -2.52
C SER A 193 -0.13 -21.10 -1.53
N MET A 194 0.43 -21.56 -0.40
CA MET A 194 0.94 -20.69 0.65
C MET A 194 2.24 -21.24 1.24
N ASN A 195 3.25 -20.35 1.30
CA ASN A 195 4.53 -20.62 1.96
C ASN A 195 4.71 -19.62 3.11
N LEU A 196 4.72 -20.11 4.34
CA LEU A 196 4.84 -19.36 5.58
C LEU A 196 6.17 -19.71 6.25
N VAL A 197 7.05 -18.75 6.36
CA VAL A 197 8.38 -18.96 6.96
C VAL A 197 8.62 -17.91 8.02
N THR A 198 8.97 -18.34 9.21
CA THR A 198 9.43 -17.48 10.30
C THR A 198 10.67 -18.08 10.97
N ASP A 199 11.51 -17.26 11.54
CA ASP A 199 12.68 -17.74 12.27
C ASP A 199 12.29 -18.27 13.67
N ILE A 200 11.69 -17.44 14.51
CA ILE A 200 11.36 -17.81 15.90
C ILE A 200 9.85 -17.64 16.18
N GLY A 201 9.14 -16.89 15.38
CA GLY A 201 7.74 -16.54 15.60
C GLY A 201 6.76 -17.70 15.42
N ASP A 202 5.57 -17.53 15.96
CA ASP A 202 4.47 -18.47 15.78
C ASP A 202 3.76 -18.29 14.43
N ILE A 203 3.22 -19.36 13.89
CA ILE A 203 2.37 -19.38 12.69
C ILE A 203 0.98 -19.90 13.09
N PHE A 204 -0.04 -19.09 12.88
CA PHE A 204 -1.45 -19.47 13.04
C PHE A 204 -2.16 -19.25 11.71
N ALA A 205 -2.69 -20.33 11.12
CA ALA A 205 -3.41 -20.25 9.86
C ALA A 205 -4.77 -20.91 9.97
N LYS A 206 -5.83 -20.16 9.64
CA LYS A 206 -7.20 -20.62 9.52
C LYS A 206 -7.67 -20.43 8.09
N ILE A 207 -7.71 -21.52 7.34
CA ILE A 207 -7.90 -21.55 5.90
C ILE A 207 -9.35 -21.92 5.56
N ILE A 208 -9.96 -21.21 4.60
CA ILE A 208 -11.27 -21.57 4.07
C ILE A 208 -11.09 -22.69 3.04
N GLY A 209 -11.66 -23.87 3.32
CA GLY A 209 -11.64 -25.03 2.41
C GLY A 209 -11.56 -26.36 3.14
N ASN A 210 -11.57 -27.46 2.38
CA ASN A 210 -11.45 -28.79 2.96
C ASN A 210 -9.98 -29.17 3.11
N LYS A 211 -9.60 -29.69 4.27
CA LYS A 211 -8.22 -30.13 4.56
C LYS A 211 -7.70 -31.15 3.55
N GLU A 212 -8.59 -32.03 3.07
CA GLU A 212 -8.28 -33.10 2.12
C GLU A 212 -7.81 -32.55 0.75
N ASP A 213 -8.18 -31.32 0.40
CA ASP A 213 -7.75 -30.67 -0.85
C ASP A 213 -6.30 -30.22 -0.81
N TYR A 214 -5.73 -30.08 0.38
CA TYR A 214 -4.40 -29.51 0.57
C TYR A 214 -3.34 -30.56 0.91
N GLN A 215 -2.13 -30.32 0.42
CA GLN A 215 -0.91 -30.90 0.95
C GLN A 215 -0.30 -29.95 1.97
N ILE A 216 -0.11 -30.40 3.20
CA ILE A 216 0.49 -29.59 4.27
C ILE A 216 1.91 -30.09 4.53
N ASN A 217 2.87 -29.18 4.45
CA ASN A 217 4.29 -29.45 4.61
C ASN A 217 4.86 -28.61 5.77
N TYR A 218 5.66 -29.25 6.60
CA TYR A 218 6.37 -28.61 7.71
C TYR A 218 7.89 -28.57 7.49
N SER A 219 8.33 -28.80 6.24
CA SER A 219 9.74 -28.73 5.82
C SER A 219 9.87 -28.24 4.39
N LYS A 220 11.06 -27.72 4.01
CA LYS A 220 11.33 -27.17 2.67
C LYS A 220 11.43 -28.22 1.56
N ASN A 221 11.65 -29.49 1.87
CA ASN A 221 12.03 -30.54 0.92
C ASN A 221 10.90 -31.50 0.54
N THR A 222 9.69 -31.03 0.47
CA THR A 222 8.54 -31.90 0.15
C THR A 222 8.14 -31.74 -1.31
N THR A 223 8.02 -32.84 -2.05
CA THR A 223 7.54 -32.85 -3.42
C THR A 223 6.03 -32.62 -3.41
N ALA A 224 5.54 -31.67 -4.19
CA ALA A 224 4.12 -31.39 -4.31
C ALA A 224 3.38 -32.56 -4.98
N ALA A 225 2.37 -33.08 -4.31
CA ALA A 225 1.50 -34.15 -4.84
C ALA A 225 0.06 -33.67 -5.10
N LYS A 226 -0.31 -32.47 -4.62
CA LYS A 226 -1.61 -31.83 -4.80
C LYS A 226 -1.47 -30.43 -5.41
N GLU A 227 -2.52 -29.99 -6.10
CA GLU A 227 -2.57 -28.62 -6.67
C GLU A 227 -2.55 -27.54 -5.59
N LYS A 228 -3.25 -27.79 -4.46
CA LYS A 228 -3.24 -26.88 -3.32
C LYS A 228 -2.23 -27.33 -2.28
N GLN A 229 -1.42 -26.38 -1.81
CA GLN A 229 -0.37 -26.70 -0.86
C GLN A 229 -0.12 -25.58 0.15
N ILE A 230 0.17 -25.97 1.38
CA ILE A 230 0.60 -25.07 2.44
C ILE A 230 1.91 -25.59 3.01
N THR A 231 2.92 -24.76 2.95
CA THR A 231 4.19 -25.01 3.64
C THR A 231 4.31 -24.02 4.79
N ALA A 232 4.57 -24.51 6.00
CA ALA A 232 4.74 -23.69 7.18
C ALA A 232 5.99 -24.12 7.94
N ILE A 233 6.92 -23.20 8.15
CA ILE A 233 8.21 -23.46 8.77
C ILE A 233 8.49 -22.40 9.85
N SER A 234 8.74 -22.88 11.06
CA SER A 234 9.28 -22.06 12.14
C SER A 234 10.41 -22.85 12.83
N ASN A 235 11.54 -22.21 13.10
CA ASN A 235 12.65 -22.89 13.75
C ASN A 235 12.38 -23.16 15.24
N LYS A 236 11.63 -22.27 15.92
CA LYS A 236 11.35 -22.38 17.37
C LYS A 236 9.91 -22.06 17.77
N GLY A 237 9.10 -21.51 16.87
CA GLY A 237 7.72 -21.13 17.15
C GLY A 237 6.71 -22.26 16.97
N LYS A 238 5.52 -22.05 17.49
CA LYS A 238 4.37 -22.94 17.33
C LYS A 238 3.78 -22.79 15.92
N ILE A 239 3.37 -23.91 15.32
CA ILE A 239 2.65 -23.92 14.04
C ILE A 239 1.28 -24.54 14.26
N GLU A 240 0.23 -23.80 13.97
CA GLU A 240 -1.16 -24.27 13.98
C GLU A 240 -1.82 -23.95 12.64
N ILE A 241 -2.30 -24.99 11.93
CA ILE A 241 -3.06 -24.86 10.69
C ILE A 241 -4.41 -25.53 10.88
N SER A 242 -5.47 -24.78 10.68
CA SER A 242 -6.86 -25.25 10.77
C SER A 242 -7.64 -24.89 9.51
N PHE A 243 -8.75 -25.57 9.30
CA PHE A 243 -9.64 -25.37 8.14
C PHE A 243 -11.07 -25.12 8.61
N ILE A 244 -11.81 -24.28 7.84
CA ILE A 244 -13.22 -23.92 8.09
C ILE A 244 -14.02 -23.95 6.80
#